data_aaec097979158b153caf25f89af7642b
#
_entry.id   aaec097979158b153caf25f89af7642b
#
_cell.length_a   1.000
_cell.length_b   1.000
_cell.length_c   1.000
_cell.angle_alpha   90.00
_cell.angle_beta   90.00
_cell.angle_gamma   90.00
#
_symmetry.space_group_name_H-M   'P 1'
#
loop_
_entity.id
_entity.type
_entity.pdbx_description
1 polymer ?
#
loop_
_entity_poly.entity_id
_entity_poly.type
_entity_poly.pdbx_seq_one_letter_code
_entity_poly.pdbx_strand_id
1 'polypeptide(L)'
;MEKVSSSERFKTLMDERNLRQVDILNLVLPYCKKYNVKMNKSDISQYVSGKTEPSQEKLVVLGMALNVSESWLMGFNVGRARKDTPERAKEDFNLISKFSLLSERDQKIVLSLIDSMLSN
;
A
#
# COMPACT_ATOMS: atom_id res chain seq x y z
N MET A 1 -15.52 18.71 4.84
CA MET A 1 -14.25 17.97 5.01
C MET A 1 -13.18 18.63 4.18
N GLU A 2 -12.08 18.99 4.80
CA GLU A 2 -10.97 19.59 4.07
C GLU A 2 -10.29 18.53 3.21
N LYS A 3 -9.88 18.94 2.03
CA LYS A 3 -9.18 18.10 1.07
C LYS A 3 -7.99 18.88 0.52
N VAL A 4 -6.80 18.27 0.55
CA VAL A 4 -5.63 18.79 -0.16
C VAL A 4 -5.55 18.13 -1.53
N SER A 5 -4.65 18.58 -2.41
CA SER A 5 -4.50 17.95 -3.71
C SER A 5 -3.68 16.66 -3.61
N SER A 6 -3.88 15.73 -4.55
CA SER A 6 -3.03 14.55 -4.64
C SER A 6 -1.59 14.93 -4.93
N SER A 7 -1.36 16.00 -5.67
CA SER A 7 -0.02 16.56 -5.91
C SER A 7 0.71 16.83 -4.59
N GLU A 8 0.03 17.46 -3.64
CA GLU A 8 0.61 17.73 -2.31
C GLU A 8 0.95 16.46 -1.55
N ARG A 9 0.09 15.43 -1.66
CA ARG A 9 0.34 14.13 -1.02
C ARG A 9 1.56 13.43 -1.63
N PHE A 10 1.73 13.47 -2.94
CA PHE A 10 2.92 12.95 -3.61
C PHE A 10 4.17 13.67 -3.14
N LYS A 11 4.14 14.99 -3.09
CA LYS A 11 5.28 15.80 -2.64
C LYS A 11 5.62 15.51 -1.18
N THR A 12 4.62 15.33 -0.32
CA THR A 12 4.82 14.96 1.09
C THR A 12 5.59 13.64 1.20
N LEU A 13 5.19 12.62 0.45
CA LEU A 13 5.87 11.33 0.46
C LEU A 13 7.28 11.42 -0.10
N MET A 14 7.46 12.20 -1.17
CA MET A 14 8.77 12.41 -1.77
C MET A 14 9.74 13.05 -0.78
N ASP A 15 9.28 14.07 -0.05
CA ASP A 15 10.08 14.74 0.96
C ASP A 15 10.39 13.84 2.15
N GLU A 16 9.39 13.18 2.70
CA GLU A 16 9.55 12.33 3.88
C GLU A 16 10.46 11.12 3.62
N ARG A 17 10.36 10.55 2.42
CA ARG A 17 11.06 9.31 2.07
C ARG A 17 12.25 9.52 1.14
N ASN A 18 12.55 10.78 0.83
CA ASN A 18 13.62 11.14 -0.09
C ASN A 18 13.49 10.42 -1.44
N LEU A 19 12.28 10.48 -2.01
CA LEU A 19 11.97 9.84 -3.29
C LEU A 19 11.99 10.87 -4.42
N ARG A 20 12.55 10.46 -5.55
CA ARG A 20 12.44 11.18 -6.82
C ARG A 20 11.24 10.60 -7.60
N GLN A 21 10.84 11.29 -8.66
CA GLN A 21 9.75 10.78 -9.52
C GLN A 21 10.11 9.41 -10.12
N VAL A 22 11.36 9.20 -10.52
CA VAL A 22 11.81 7.91 -11.05
C VAL A 22 11.73 6.80 -10.00
N ASP A 23 11.93 7.11 -8.74
CA ASP A 23 11.81 6.13 -7.66
C ASP A 23 10.36 5.69 -7.47
N ILE A 24 9.41 6.62 -7.56
CA ILE A 24 7.98 6.31 -7.51
C ILE A 24 7.61 5.37 -8.68
N LEU A 25 8.07 5.69 -9.88
CA LEU A 25 7.83 4.85 -11.05
C LEU A 25 8.37 3.44 -10.83
N ASN A 26 9.62 3.32 -10.37
CA ASN A 26 10.23 2.01 -10.10
C ASN A 26 9.47 1.21 -9.05
N LEU A 27 8.92 1.87 -8.02
CA LEU A 27 8.13 1.21 -6.99
C LEU A 27 6.79 0.70 -7.53
N VAL A 28 6.16 1.45 -8.43
CA VAL A 28 4.81 1.11 -8.93
C VAL A 28 4.84 0.10 -10.08
N LEU A 29 5.91 0.03 -10.85
CA LEU A 29 5.97 -0.85 -12.04
C LEU A 29 5.66 -2.33 -11.75
N PRO A 30 6.15 -2.96 -10.67
CA PRO A 30 5.78 -4.34 -10.37
C PRO A 30 4.28 -4.53 -10.17
N TYR A 31 3.63 -3.57 -9.54
CA TYR A 31 2.17 -3.60 -9.33
C TYR A 31 1.42 -3.35 -10.62
N CYS A 32 1.93 -2.45 -11.47
CA CYS A 32 1.37 -2.20 -12.80
C CYS A 32 1.37 -3.49 -13.64
N LYS A 33 2.47 -4.24 -13.59
CA LYS A 33 2.59 -5.51 -14.30
C LYS A 33 1.60 -6.55 -13.76
N LYS A 34 1.50 -6.64 -12.44
CA LYS A 34 0.62 -7.61 -11.77
C LYS A 34 -0.85 -7.36 -12.07
N TYR A 35 -1.28 -6.11 -12.10
CA TYR A 35 -2.69 -5.74 -12.25
C TYR A 35 -3.03 -5.22 -13.65
N ASN A 36 -2.11 -5.34 -14.60
CA ASN A 36 -2.30 -4.90 -15.99
C ASN A 36 -2.72 -3.44 -16.10
N VAL A 37 -2.01 -2.59 -15.36
CA VAL A 37 -2.18 -1.12 -15.39
C VAL A 37 -0.95 -0.53 -16.06
N LYS A 38 -1.14 0.44 -16.95
CA LYS A 38 -0.03 1.10 -17.65
C LYS A 38 0.27 2.44 -16.98
N MET A 39 1.54 2.68 -16.73
CA MET A 39 2.00 3.93 -16.15
C MET A 39 3.41 4.21 -16.63
N ASN A 40 3.69 5.46 -16.98
CA ASN A 40 5.00 5.88 -17.46
C ASN A 40 5.52 7.10 -16.70
N LYS A 41 6.71 7.53 -17.04
CA LYS A 41 7.39 8.66 -16.41
C LYS A 41 6.59 9.96 -16.54
N SER A 42 5.94 10.17 -17.68
CA SER A 42 5.10 11.35 -17.92
C SER A 42 3.90 11.39 -16.99
N ASP A 43 3.27 10.24 -16.72
CA ASP A 43 2.14 10.15 -15.80
C ASP A 43 2.56 10.61 -14.39
N ILE A 44 3.67 10.08 -13.89
CA ILE A 44 4.18 10.45 -12.56
C ILE A 44 4.46 11.95 -12.49
N SER A 45 5.10 12.50 -13.51
CA SER A 45 5.41 13.93 -13.57
C SER A 45 4.14 14.78 -13.51
N GLN A 46 3.09 14.38 -14.20
CA GLN A 46 1.81 15.10 -14.21
C GLN A 46 1.09 15.00 -12.85
N TYR A 47 1.14 13.87 -12.19
CA TYR A 47 0.55 13.72 -10.85
C TYR A 47 1.27 14.59 -9.82
N VAL A 48 2.59 14.61 -9.85
CA VAL A 48 3.41 15.40 -8.92
C VAL A 48 3.21 16.91 -9.17
N SER A 49 3.10 17.33 -10.43
CA SER A 49 2.87 18.74 -10.76
C SER A 49 1.43 19.21 -10.56
N GLY A 50 0.49 18.27 -10.39
CA GLY A 50 -0.92 18.58 -10.23
C GLY A 50 -1.64 18.84 -11.56
N LYS A 51 -0.99 18.59 -12.69
CA LYS A 51 -1.59 18.76 -14.02
C LYS A 51 -2.73 17.78 -14.24
N THR A 52 -2.59 16.54 -13.77
CA THR A 52 -3.63 15.52 -13.81
C THR A 52 -3.69 14.80 -12.48
N GLU A 53 -4.81 14.13 -12.20
CA GLU A 53 -4.96 13.24 -11.06
C GLU A 53 -4.99 11.79 -11.55
N PRO A 54 -4.47 10.83 -10.75
CA PRO A 54 -4.53 9.42 -11.13
C PRO A 54 -5.98 8.93 -11.28
N SER A 55 -6.22 8.08 -12.26
CA SER A 55 -7.49 7.34 -12.34
C SER A 55 -7.59 6.36 -11.18
N GLN A 56 -8.79 5.81 -10.96
CA GLN A 56 -9.02 4.84 -9.87
C GLN A 56 -8.03 3.67 -9.92
N GLU A 57 -7.83 3.06 -11.09
CA GLU A 57 -6.91 1.93 -11.26
C GLU A 57 -5.46 2.31 -10.93
N LYS A 58 -5.03 3.47 -11.43
CA LYS A 58 -3.66 3.95 -11.18
C LYS A 58 -3.46 4.31 -9.72
N LEU A 59 -4.49 4.87 -9.09
CA LEU A 59 -4.47 5.22 -7.68
C LEU A 59 -4.29 3.99 -6.80
N VAL A 60 -4.95 2.88 -7.14
CA VAL A 60 -4.84 1.60 -6.40
C VAL A 60 -3.40 1.11 -6.42
N VAL A 61 -2.77 1.02 -7.59
CA VAL A 61 -1.39 0.53 -7.68
C VAL A 61 -0.38 1.49 -7.05
N LEU A 62 -0.63 2.80 -7.14
CA LEU A 62 0.20 3.80 -6.47
C LEU A 62 0.09 3.68 -4.94
N GLY A 63 -1.12 3.51 -4.42
CA GLY A 63 -1.34 3.30 -3.00
C GLY A 63 -0.64 2.04 -2.49
N MET A 64 -0.70 0.96 -3.24
CA MET A 64 0.02 -0.28 -2.92
C MET A 64 1.52 -0.07 -2.91
N ALA A 65 2.06 0.56 -3.96
CA ALA A 65 3.50 0.78 -4.10
C ALA A 65 4.06 1.68 -3.01
N LEU A 66 3.32 2.72 -2.64
CA LEU A 66 3.73 3.70 -1.63
C LEU A 66 3.27 3.31 -0.22
N ASN A 67 2.51 2.24 -0.10
CA ASN A 67 1.99 1.72 1.16
C ASN A 67 1.17 2.76 1.93
N VAL A 68 0.27 3.42 1.23
CA VAL A 68 -0.63 4.41 1.81
C VAL A 68 -2.07 4.15 1.35
N SER A 69 -3.02 4.69 2.12
CA SER A 69 -4.43 4.66 1.76
C SER A 69 -4.67 5.44 0.47
N GLU A 70 -5.49 4.90 -0.42
CA GLU A 70 -5.88 5.57 -1.66
C GLU A 70 -6.62 6.87 -1.37
N SER A 71 -7.52 6.87 -0.39
CA SER A 71 -8.26 8.06 0.01
C SER A 71 -7.33 9.14 0.52
N TRP A 72 -6.31 8.78 1.31
CA TRP A 72 -5.30 9.73 1.75
C TRP A 72 -4.52 10.29 0.57
N LEU A 73 -4.12 9.43 -0.36
CA LEU A 73 -3.35 9.84 -1.54
C LEU A 73 -4.16 10.77 -2.45
N MET A 74 -5.49 10.61 -2.51
CA MET A 74 -6.39 11.52 -3.21
C MET A 74 -6.51 12.89 -2.52
N GLY A 75 -6.08 13.01 -1.28
CA GLY A 75 -6.07 14.25 -0.54
C GLY A 75 -7.12 14.38 0.55
N PHE A 76 -7.92 13.35 0.80
CA PHE A 76 -8.92 13.40 1.86
C PHE A 76 -8.26 13.39 3.25
N ASN A 77 -8.93 14.03 4.20
CA ASN A 77 -8.45 14.09 5.59
C ASN A 77 -8.79 12.79 6.33
N VAL A 78 -8.05 11.76 6.02
CA VAL A 78 -8.18 10.41 6.59
C VAL A 78 -6.80 9.91 6.98
N GLY A 79 -6.74 8.82 7.76
CA GLY A 79 -5.47 8.17 8.08
C GLY A 79 -4.78 7.65 6.83
N ARG A 80 -3.46 7.79 6.77
CA ARG A 80 -2.70 7.37 5.58
C ARG A 80 -2.27 5.91 5.58
N ALA A 81 -2.42 5.21 6.69
CA ALA A 81 -2.04 3.81 6.79
C ALA A 81 -2.92 2.95 5.89
N ARG A 82 -2.28 2.10 5.06
CA ARG A 82 -2.98 1.15 4.22
C ARG A 82 -3.22 -0.13 4.99
N LYS A 83 -4.48 -0.59 5.03
CA LYS A 83 -4.87 -1.76 5.84
C LYS A 83 -4.57 -3.09 5.15
N ASP A 84 -4.78 -3.19 3.85
CA ASP A 84 -4.67 -4.45 3.12
C ASP A 84 -3.63 -4.35 2.01
N THR A 85 -2.34 -4.35 2.37
CA THR A 85 -1.27 -4.34 1.39
C THR A 85 -1.06 -5.74 0.81
N PRO A 86 -0.62 -5.86 -0.45
CA PRO A 86 -0.27 -7.17 -1.02
C PRO A 86 0.79 -7.90 -0.21
N GLU A 87 1.75 -7.18 0.35
CA GLU A 87 2.79 -7.74 1.21
C GLU A 87 2.18 -8.33 2.48
N ARG A 88 1.25 -7.61 3.11
CA ARG A 88 0.56 -8.09 4.31
C ARG A 88 -0.31 -9.30 4.00
N ALA A 89 -1.05 -9.28 2.89
CA ALA A 89 -1.85 -10.41 2.45
C ALA A 89 -0.98 -11.63 2.18
N LYS A 90 0.20 -11.44 1.58
CA LYS A 90 1.16 -12.52 1.32
C LYS A 90 1.74 -13.07 2.63
N GLU A 91 2.07 -12.22 3.57
CA GLU A 91 2.55 -12.62 4.89
C GLU A 91 1.49 -13.44 5.64
N ASP A 92 0.24 -12.99 5.63
CA ASP A 92 -0.88 -13.69 6.24
C ASP A 92 -1.08 -15.07 5.59
N PHE A 93 -1.00 -15.14 4.26
CA PHE A 93 -1.10 -16.42 3.54
C PHE A 93 0.03 -17.37 3.95
N ASN A 94 1.27 -16.87 4.01
CA ASN A 94 2.42 -17.66 4.43
C ASN A 94 2.27 -18.17 5.86
N LEU A 95 1.79 -17.32 6.76
CA LEU A 95 1.55 -17.69 8.16
C LEU A 95 0.49 -18.79 8.24
N ILE A 96 -0.62 -18.65 7.54
CA ILE A 96 -1.70 -19.64 7.51
C ILE A 96 -1.18 -20.96 6.96
N SER A 97 -0.40 -20.93 5.87
CA SER A 97 0.18 -22.13 5.26
C SER A 97 1.11 -22.84 6.24
N LYS A 98 1.98 -22.10 6.91
CA LYS A 98 2.88 -22.67 7.92
C LYS A 98 2.11 -23.23 9.11
N PHE A 99 1.09 -22.53 9.56
CA PHE A 99 0.23 -22.99 10.64
C PHE A 99 -0.44 -24.32 10.29
N SER A 100 -0.93 -24.45 9.05
CA SER A 100 -1.58 -25.69 8.56
C SER A 100 -0.65 -26.89 8.54
N LEU A 101 0.67 -26.67 8.48
CA LEU A 101 1.67 -27.76 8.53
C LEU A 101 1.96 -28.23 9.94
N LEU A 102 1.54 -27.51 10.96
CA LEU A 102 1.73 -27.89 12.35
C LEU A 102 0.82 -29.05 12.73
N SER A 103 1.26 -29.86 13.70
CA SER A 103 0.41 -30.88 14.30
C SER A 103 -0.78 -30.23 15.00
N GLU A 104 -1.87 -30.97 15.18
CA GLU A 104 -3.05 -30.47 15.87
C GLU A 104 -2.72 -29.93 17.26
N ARG A 105 -1.81 -30.61 17.97
CA ARG A 105 -1.32 -30.18 19.27
C ARG A 105 -0.65 -28.81 19.20
N ASP A 106 0.27 -28.64 18.22
CA ASP A 106 1.01 -27.40 18.07
C ASP A 106 0.10 -26.26 17.61
N GLN A 107 -0.88 -26.55 16.77
CA GLN A 107 -1.89 -25.56 16.36
C GLN A 107 -2.65 -25.01 17.59
N LYS A 108 -3.04 -25.88 18.50
CA LYS A 108 -3.74 -25.48 19.74
C LYS A 108 -2.85 -24.61 20.63
N ILE A 109 -1.57 -24.94 20.73
CA ILE A 109 -0.60 -24.12 21.49
C ILE A 109 -0.49 -22.73 20.90
N VAL A 110 -0.34 -22.61 19.57
CA VAL A 110 -0.24 -21.32 18.88
C VAL A 110 -1.52 -20.50 19.08
N LEU A 111 -2.69 -21.09 18.92
CA LEU A 111 -3.98 -20.41 19.12
C LEU A 111 -4.12 -19.92 20.56
N SER A 112 -3.72 -20.71 21.53
CA SER A 112 -3.75 -20.32 22.95
C SER A 112 -2.85 -19.10 23.21
N LEU A 113 -1.66 -19.07 22.61
CA LEU A 113 -0.75 -17.93 22.74
C LEU A 113 -1.34 -16.66 22.12
N ILE A 114 -1.97 -16.77 20.95
CA ILE A 114 -2.61 -15.63 20.27
C ILE A 114 -3.76 -15.10 21.14
N ASP A 115 -4.61 -15.98 21.67
CA ASP A 115 -5.72 -15.59 22.54
C ASP A 115 -5.22 -14.87 23.80
N SER A 116 -4.14 -15.37 24.39
CA SER A 116 -3.52 -14.74 25.55
C SER A 116 -3.01 -13.35 25.26
N MET A 117 -2.42 -13.16 24.07
CA MET A 117 -1.92 -11.84 23.63
C MET A 117 -3.04 -10.87 23.34
N LEU A 118 -4.17 -11.34 22.77
CA LEU A 118 -5.31 -10.50 22.43
C LEU A 118 -6.18 -10.12 23.63
N SER A 119 -6.15 -10.90 24.70
CA SER A 119 -6.97 -10.65 25.90
C SER A 119 -6.32 -9.67 26.88
N ASN A 120 -5.15 -9.18 26.59
CA ASN A 120 -4.45 -8.20 27.43
C ASN A 120 -4.73 -6.77 26.93
#